data_65e7db8844a4f4f81a4dd04dc58657a2
#
_entry.id   65e7db8844a4f4f81a4dd04dc58657a2
#
_cell.length_a   1.000
_cell.length_b   1.000
_cell.length_c   1.000
_cell.angle_alpha   90.00
_cell.angle_beta   90.00
_cell.angle_gamma   90.00
#
_symmetry.space_group_name_H-M   'P 1'
#
loop_
_entity.id
_entity.type
_entity.pdbx_description
1 polymer ?
#
loop_
_entity_poly.entity_id
_entity_poly.type
_entity_poly.pdbx_seq_one_letter_code
_entity_poly.pdbx_strand_id
1 'polypeptide(L)'
;MLRGIVDKRKAFLVVGGTGTGKTTLLAAMLAQVAPDERIVAIEDTVELLPPHPHVVNLTSRGANAEGAGEITMSDLLQQSLRMRPDRIVVGEIRGPEVVDLLAALNTGHDGGAGTVHANSIEEVPARLEALAALG
;
A
#
# COMPACT_ATOMS: atom_id res chain seq x y z
N MET A 1 -2.77 21.08 -1.10
CA MET A 1 -1.71 20.30 -0.42
C MET A 1 -1.74 18.82 -0.80
N LEU A 2 -2.84 18.13 -0.59
CA LEU A 2 -2.92 16.68 -0.89
C LEU A 2 -2.64 16.37 -2.36
N ARG A 3 -3.20 17.16 -3.27
CA ARG A 3 -2.95 16.99 -4.70
C ARG A 3 -1.48 17.18 -5.04
N GLY A 4 -0.80 18.13 -4.38
CA GLY A 4 0.62 18.36 -4.58
C GLY A 4 1.48 17.16 -4.19
N ILE A 5 1.08 16.42 -3.16
CA ILE A 5 1.75 15.18 -2.77
C ILE A 5 1.69 14.16 -3.90
N VAL A 6 0.51 14.00 -4.49
CA VAL A 6 0.30 13.08 -5.61
C VAL A 6 1.07 13.53 -6.85
N ASP A 7 0.94 14.81 -7.23
CA ASP A 7 1.55 15.35 -8.45
C ASP A 7 3.09 15.29 -8.40
N LYS A 8 3.68 15.49 -7.22
CA LYS A 8 5.12 15.42 -7.03
C LYS A 8 5.63 14.01 -6.77
N ARG A 9 4.76 13.00 -6.86
CA ARG A 9 5.08 11.59 -6.64
C ARG A 9 5.74 11.35 -5.29
N LYS A 10 5.26 12.03 -4.24
CA LYS A 10 5.74 11.80 -2.88
C LYS A 10 5.14 10.52 -2.33
N ALA A 11 5.94 9.75 -1.64
CA ALA A 11 5.45 8.63 -0.86
C ALA A 11 4.65 9.17 0.34
N PHE A 12 3.54 8.54 0.66
CA PHE A 12 2.72 8.98 1.78
C PHE A 12 2.01 7.83 2.46
N LEU A 13 1.68 8.03 3.72
CA LEU A 13 0.88 7.11 4.50
C LEU A 13 -0.35 7.85 5.03
N VAL A 14 -1.50 7.20 4.96
CA VAL A 14 -2.72 7.67 5.59
C VAL A 14 -2.86 6.93 6.92
N VAL A 15 -2.92 7.66 8.00
CA VAL A 15 -2.84 7.14 9.35
C VAL A 15 -4.13 7.44 10.11
N GLY A 16 -4.58 6.51 10.90
CA GLY A 16 -5.77 6.69 11.74
C GLY A 16 -6.22 5.38 12.37
N GLY A 17 -7.19 5.47 13.24
CA GLY A 17 -7.83 4.32 13.85
C GLY A 17 -8.84 3.66 12.91
N THR A 18 -9.42 2.56 13.35
CA THR A 18 -10.47 1.85 12.60
C THR A 18 -11.68 2.77 12.41
N GLY A 19 -12.23 2.78 11.20
CA GLY A 19 -13.43 3.55 10.87
C GLY A 19 -13.22 5.05 10.73
N THR A 20 -11.96 5.51 10.60
CA THR A 20 -11.67 6.95 10.47
C THR A 20 -11.66 7.44 9.02
N GLY A 21 -11.90 6.55 8.04
CA GLY A 21 -11.93 6.93 6.64
C GLY A 21 -10.58 6.88 5.92
N LYS A 22 -9.60 6.13 6.44
CA LYS A 22 -8.28 5.99 5.82
C LYS A 22 -8.37 5.52 4.38
N THR A 23 -9.10 4.45 4.13
CA THR A 23 -9.25 3.87 2.79
C THR A 23 -9.97 4.84 1.84
N THR A 24 -10.97 5.56 2.35
CA THR A 24 -11.69 6.57 1.58
C THR A 24 -10.77 7.72 1.15
N LEU A 25 -9.95 8.21 2.08
CA LEU A 25 -9.00 9.27 1.77
C LEU A 25 -7.94 8.79 0.77
N LEU A 26 -7.41 7.59 0.98
CA LEU A 26 -6.42 7.01 0.06
C LEU A 26 -7.01 6.89 -1.35
N ALA A 27 -8.22 6.38 -1.48
CA ALA A 27 -8.90 6.27 -2.78
C ALA A 27 -9.07 7.65 -3.44
N ALA A 28 -9.45 8.66 -2.67
CA ALA A 28 -9.61 10.02 -3.18
C ALA A 28 -8.28 10.61 -3.67
N MET A 29 -7.18 10.34 -2.96
CA MET A 29 -5.87 10.79 -3.39
C MET A 29 -5.42 10.06 -4.66
N LEU A 30 -5.66 8.76 -4.76
CA LEU A 30 -5.30 7.97 -5.95
C LEU A 30 -6.13 8.37 -7.17
N ALA A 31 -7.33 8.89 -6.98
CA ALA A 31 -8.14 9.42 -8.07
C ALA A 31 -7.46 10.61 -8.78
N GLN A 32 -6.53 11.28 -8.12
CA GLN A 32 -5.77 12.41 -8.67
C GLN A 32 -4.54 11.98 -9.47
N VAL A 33 -4.18 10.69 -9.42
CA VAL A 33 -3.06 10.16 -10.21
C VAL A 33 -3.37 10.27 -11.68
N ALA A 34 -2.37 10.64 -12.49
CA ALA A 34 -2.55 10.79 -13.92
C ALA A 34 -3.12 9.49 -14.54
N PRO A 35 -4.09 9.59 -15.47
CA PRO A 35 -4.81 8.42 -15.97
C PRO A 35 -3.95 7.43 -16.75
N ASP A 36 -2.79 7.84 -17.24
CA ASP A 36 -1.84 6.98 -17.95
C ASP A 36 -0.87 6.24 -17.01
N GLU A 37 -0.89 6.56 -15.71
CA GLU A 37 -0.07 5.84 -14.74
C GLU A 37 -0.75 4.54 -14.30
N ARG A 38 0.06 3.50 -14.08
CA ARG A 38 -0.41 2.21 -13.56
C ARG A 38 -0.29 2.20 -12.05
N ILE A 39 -1.41 1.98 -11.37
CA ILE A 39 -1.46 1.79 -9.93
C ILE A 39 -1.59 0.29 -9.65
N VAL A 40 -0.68 -0.27 -8.88
CA VAL A 40 -0.81 -1.65 -8.38
C VAL A 40 -1.14 -1.57 -6.91
N ALA A 41 -2.33 -2.03 -6.56
CA ALA A 41 -2.86 -2.01 -5.19
C ALA A 41 -2.80 -3.42 -4.60
N ILE A 42 -2.22 -3.55 -3.44
CA ILE A 42 -2.01 -4.82 -2.74
C ILE A 42 -2.78 -4.78 -1.43
N GLU A 43 -3.67 -5.74 -1.23
CA GLU A 43 -4.55 -5.80 -0.06
C GLU A 43 -4.81 -7.24 0.38
N ASP A 44 -5.18 -7.43 1.64
CA ASP A 44 -5.70 -8.72 2.11
C ASP A 44 -7.10 -8.97 1.57
N THR A 45 -7.94 -7.95 1.57
CA THR A 45 -9.29 -7.97 1.01
C THR A 45 -9.49 -6.69 0.21
N VAL A 46 -10.14 -6.78 -0.94
CA VAL A 46 -10.35 -5.61 -1.79
C VAL A 46 -11.33 -4.64 -1.13
N GLU A 47 -10.83 -3.52 -0.67
CA GLU A 47 -11.61 -2.41 -0.12
C GLU A 47 -11.30 -1.11 -0.87
N LEU A 48 -10.09 -1.01 -1.43
CA LEU A 48 -9.62 0.18 -2.11
C LEU A 48 -10.02 0.12 -3.59
N LEU A 49 -11.01 0.93 -3.96
CA LEU A 49 -11.53 1.00 -5.32
C LEU A 49 -11.47 2.46 -5.80
N PRO A 50 -10.27 2.98 -6.08
CA PRO A 50 -10.16 4.36 -6.54
C PRO A 50 -10.75 4.52 -7.94
N PRO A 51 -11.43 5.64 -8.23
CA PRO A 51 -11.96 5.91 -9.57
C PRO A 51 -10.83 6.30 -10.52
N HIS A 52 -10.06 5.32 -10.94
CA HIS A 52 -8.90 5.49 -11.82
C HIS A 52 -8.94 4.42 -12.91
N PRO A 53 -8.60 4.77 -14.18
CA PRO A 53 -8.75 3.84 -15.30
C PRO A 53 -7.75 2.69 -15.34
N HIS A 54 -6.66 2.78 -14.58
CA HIS A 54 -5.60 1.77 -14.65
C HIS A 54 -5.14 1.32 -13.27
N VAL A 55 -5.99 0.54 -12.59
CA VAL A 55 -5.67 -0.06 -11.29
C VAL A 55 -5.63 -1.57 -11.42
N VAL A 56 -4.53 -2.17 -10.98
CA VAL A 56 -4.40 -3.62 -10.86
C VAL A 56 -4.49 -3.96 -9.38
N ASN A 57 -5.49 -4.75 -9.00
CA ASN A 57 -5.70 -5.17 -7.61
C ASN A 57 -5.15 -6.58 -7.40
N LEU A 58 -4.26 -6.71 -6.43
CA LEU A 58 -3.70 -8.00 -6.01
C LEU A 58 -4.12 -8.25 -4.57
N THR A 59 -4.62 -9.47 -4.29
CA THR A 59 -5.04 -9.82 -2.93
C THR A 59 -4.24 -11.02 -2.42
N SER A 60 -3.88 -10.96 -1.14
CA SER A 60 -3.21 -12.07 -0.48
C SER A 60 -4.16 -13.26 -0.33
N ARG A 61 -3.59 -14.41 -0.07
CA ARG A 61 -4.35 -15.63 0.13
C ARG A 61 -3.69 -16.45 1.25
N GLY A 62 -4.48 -16.84 2.23
CA GLY A 62 -4.01 -17.75 3.28
C GLY A 62 -3.73 -19.13 2.73
N ALA A 63 -2.98 -19.94 3.48
CA ALA A 63 -2.74 -21.32 3.15
C ALA A 63 -4.08 -22.10 3.15
N ASN A 64 -4.18 -23.14 2.30
CA ASN A 64 -5.33 -24.02 2.32
C ASN A 64 -5.30 -24.95 3.56
N ALA A 65 -6.29 -25.86 3.70
CA ALA A 65 -6.38 -26.77 4.83
C ALA A 65 -5.15 -27.70 4.97
N GLU A 66 -4.40 -27.89 3.90
CA GLU A 66 -3.18 -28.70 3.87
C GLU A 66 -1.90 -27.88 4.15
N GLY A 67 -2.03 -26.58 4.40
CA GLY A 67 -0.91 -25.69 4.65
C GLY A 67 -0.19 -25.23 3.40
N ALA A 68 -0.81 -25.35 2.22
CA ALA A 68 -0.19 -24.97 0.94
C ALA A 68 -0.94 -23.83 0.26
N GLY A 69 -0.28 -23.15 -0.67
CA GLY A 69 -0.88 -22.14 -1.53
C GLY A 69 -0.97 -20.75 -0.90
N GLU A 70 -0.28 -20.50 0.20
CA GLU A 70 -0.23 -19.17 0.81
C GLU A 70 0.46 -18.18 -0.11
N ILE A 71 -0.15 -17.00 -0.28
CA ILE A 71 0.44 -15.87 -0.97
C ILE A 71 0.35 -14.70 -0.02
N THR A 72 1.51 -14.24 0.47
CA THR A 72 1.59 -13.17 1.45
C THR A 72 1.56 -11.79 0.78
N MET A 73 1.34 -10.75 1.57
CA MET A 73 1.46 -9.37 1.12
C MET A 73 2.87 -9.08 0.60
N SER A 74 3.90 -9.59 1.28
CA SER A 74 5.29 -9.45 0.83
C SER A 74 5.51 -10.11 -0.53
N ASP A 75 4.97 -11.31 -0.74
CA ASP A 75 5.06 -12.00 -2.05
C ASP A 75 4.45 -11.14 -3.15
N LEU A 76 3.27 -10.59 -2.91
CA LEU A 76 2.57 -9.76 -3.89
C LEU A 76 3.35 -8.48 -4.19
N LEU A 77 3.91 -7.86 -3.15
CA LEU A 77 4.66 -6.64 -3.33
C LEU A 77 5.92 -6.87 -4.17
N GLN A 78 6.64 -7.95 -3.90
CA GLN A 78 7.82 -8.34 -4.69
C GLN A 78 7.44 -8.61 -6.15
N GLN A 79 6.34 -9.30 -6.40
CA GLN A 79 5.88 -9.56 -7.76
C GLN A 79 5.41 -8.29 -8.47
N SER A 80 4.81 -7.35 -7.74
CA SER A 80 4.34 -6.10 -8.32
C SER A 80 5.46 -5.28 -8.96
N LEU A 81 6.69 -5.41 -8.45
CA LEU A 81 7.85 -4.70 -9.00
C LEU A 81 8.15 -5.09 -10.46
N ARG A 82 7.68 -6.26 -10.88
CA ARG A 82 7.87 -6.77 -12.25
C ARG A 82 6.70 -6.41 -13.18
N MET A 83 5.70 -5.71 -12.66
CA MET A 83 4.49 -5.35 -13.40
C MET A 83 4.54 -3.93 -13.98
N ARG A 84 5.69 -3.28 -13.94
CA ARG A 84 5.87 -1.88 -14.35
C ARG A 84 4.88 -0.96 -13.64
N PRO A 85 4.84 -0.99 -12.31
CA PRO A 85 3.95 -0.08 -11.59
C PRO A 85 4.50 1.34 -11.65
N ASP A 86 3.64 2.31 -11.89
CA ASP A 86 3.98 3.70 -11.67
C ASP A 86 3.83 4.05 -10.20
N ARG A 87 2.85 3.40 -9.55
CA ARG A 87 2.63 3.56 -8.11
C ARG A 87 2.28 2.21 -7.49
N ILE A 88 2.92 1.91 -6.35
CA ILE A 88 2.61 0.73 -5.55
C ILE A 88 1.88 1.20 -4.31
N VAL A 89 0.72 0.62 -4.04
CA VAL A 89 -0.14 0.99 -2.92
C VAL A 89 -0.44 -0.24 -2.08
N VAL A 90 -0.20 -0.13 -0.77
CA VAL A 90 -0.59 -1.17 0.18
C VAL A 90 -1.82 -0.67 0.91
N GLY A 91 -2.95 -1.33 0.71
CA GLY A 91 -4.24 -0.91 1.26
C GLY A 91 -4.24 -0.76 2.76
N GLU A 92 -3.59 -1.68 3.47
CA GLU A 92 -3.28 -1.53 4.88
C GLU A 92 -2.00 -2.30 5.20
N ILE A 93 -1.05 -1.62 5.85
CA ILE A 93 0.21 -2.21 6.27
C ILE A 93 0.00 -2.84 7.65
N ARG A 94 0.06 -4.16 7.72
CA ARG A 94 -0.18 -4.92 8.96
C ARG A 94 0.98 -5.83 9.38
N GLY A 95 2.03 -5.92 8.58
CA GLY A 95 3.09 -6.87 8.82
C GLY A 95 4.39 -6.51 8.11
N PRO A 96 5.24 -7.51 7.85
CA PRO A 96 6.58 -7.31 7.32
C PRO A 96 6.62 -6.74 5.90
N GLU A 97 5.50 -6.69 5.18
CA GLU A 97 5.44 -6.05 3.86
C GLU A 97 5.89 -4.59 3.87
N VAL A 98 5.90 -3.95 5.04
CA VAL A 98 6.44 -2.59 5.18
C VAL A 98 7.90 -2.51 4.74
N VAL A 99 8.69 -3.56 5.00
CA VAL A 99 10.09 -3.61 4.60
C VAL A 99 10.22 -3.60 3.07
N ASP A 100 9.39 -4.41 2.41
CA ASP A 100 9.38 -4.49 0.95
C ASP A 100 8.93 -3.17 0.32
N LEU A 101 7.95 -2.52 0.93
CA LEU A 101 7.47 -1.22 0.45
C LEU A 101 8.57 -0.15 0.56
N LEU A 102 9.23 -0.08 1.71
CA LEU A 102 10.31 0.89 1.91
C LEU A 102 11.48 0.64 0.95
N ALA A 103 11.82 -0.63 0.73
CA ALA A 103 12.85 -0.99 -0.24
C ALA A 103 12.47 -0.54 -1.65
N ALA A 104 11.23 -0.74 -2.06
CA ALA A 104 10.73 -0.31 -3.35
C ALA A 104 10.82 1.21 -3.53
N LEU A 105 10.44 1.96 -2.49
CA LEU A 105 10.51 3.42 -2.52
C LEU A 105 11.96 3.91 -2.65
N ASN A 106 12.92 3.18 -2.09
CA ASN A 106 14.34 3.53 -2.16
C ASN A 106 15.01 3.10 -3.47
N THR A 107 14.36 2.29 -4.28
CA THR A 107 14.96 1.73 -5.50
C THR A 107 14.28 2.21 -6.78
N GLY A 108 13.70 3.40 -6.76
CA GLY A 108 13.17 4.05 -7.96
C GLY A 108 11.67 3.90 -8.19
N HIS A 109 10.93 3.34 -7.22
CA HIS A 109 9.48 3.24 -7.31
C HIS A 109 8.83 4.35 -6.48
N ASP A 110 9.02 5.59 -6.89
CA ASP A 110 8.47 6.76 -6.21
C ASP A 110 6.94 6.78 -6.22
N GLY A 111 6.36 7.52 -5.30
CA GLY A 111 4.92 7.75 -5.28
C GLY A 111 4.12 6.63 -4.63
N GLY A 112 4.77 5.70 -3.95
CA GLY A 112 4.07 4.66 -3.20
C GLY A 112 3.24 5.22 -2.05
N ALA A 113 2.23 4.46 -1.66
CA ALA A 113 1.30 4.89 -0.61
C ALA A 113 0.74 3.69 0.14
N GLY A 114 0.13 3.97 1.26
CA GLY A 114 -0.55 2.95 2.05
C GLY A 114 -1.31 3.55 3.20
N THR A 115 -2.00 2.69 3.93
CA THR A 115 -2.58 3.07 5.22
C THR A 115 -1.92 2.30 6.34
N VAL A 116 -1.88 2.88 7.52
CA VAL A 116 -1.38 2.23 8.71
C VAL A 116 -2.28 2.58 9.88
N HIS A 117 -2.56 1.59 10.74
CA HIS A 117 -3.32 1.82 11.94
C HIS A 117 -2.42 2.42 13.01
N ALA A 118 -2.67 3.65 13.41
CA ALA A 118 -2.02 4.32 14.52
C ALA A 118 -2.94 5.39 15.06
N ASN A 119 -2.84 5.69 16.34
CA ASN A 119 -3.70 6.67 17.00
C ASN A 119 -3.18 8.11 16.81
N SER A 120 -1.92 8.26 16.46
CA SER A 120 -1.31 9.57 16.23
C SER A 120 -0.12 9.44 15.27
N ILE A 121 0.29 10.57 14.69
CA ILE A 121 1.45 10.62 13.79
C ILE A 121 2.73 10.25 14.56
N GLU A 122 2.82 10.62 15.82
CA GLU A 122 3.98 10.36 16.66
C GLU A 122 4.23 8.88 16.88
N GLU A 123 3.18 8.04 16.82
CA GLU A 123 3.28 6.60 16.98
C GLU A 123 3.76 5.87 15.72
N VAL A 124 3.72 6.53 14.56
CA VAL A 124 3.97 5.87 13.27
C VAL A 124 5.37 5.26 13.17
N PRO A 125 6.47 5.95 13.51
CA PRO A 125 7.79 5.34 13.41
C PRO A 125 7.93 4.05 14.22
N ALA A 126 7.48 4.06 15.48
CA ALA A 126 7.52 2.88 16.33
C ALA A 126 6.64 1.75 15.78
N ARG A 127 5.47 2.10 15.23
CA ARG A 127 4.57 1.12 14.62
C ARG A 127 5.20 0.45 13.41
N LEU A 128 5.86 1.23 12.55
CA LEU A 128 6.53 0.69 11.37
C LEU A 128 7.70 -0.22 11.76
N GLU A 129 8.47 0.16 12.78
CA GLU A 129 9.54 -0.68 13.31
C GLU A 129 9.02 -2.01 13.85
N ALA A 130 7.92 -1.97 14.59
CA ALA A 130 7.29 -3.17 15.13
C ALA A 130 6.80 -4.10 14.02
N LEU A 131 6.19 -3.56 12.97
CA LEU A 131 5.74 -4.33 11.83
C LEU A 131 6.91 -4.95 11.05
N ALA A 132 7.99 -4.20 10.87
CA ALA A 132 9.19 -4.69 10.20
C ALA A 132 9.81 -5.87 10.97
N ALA A 133 9.72 -5.86 12.30
CA ALA A 133 10.28 -6.92 13.14
C ALA A 133 9.49 -8.25 13.05
N LEU A 134 8.29 -8.25 12.44
CA LEU A 134 7.51 -9.47 12.24
C LEU A 134 8.03 -10.34 11.09
N GLY A 135 8.92 -9.81 10.28
CA GLY A 135 9.50 -10.51 9.13
C GLY A 135 10.74 -11.32 9.43
#